data_98bafc74fd3868091ebc2c885d0376a9
#
_entry.id   98bafc74fd3868091ebc2c885d0376a9
#
_cell.length_a   1.000
_cell.length_b   1.000
_cell.length_c   1.000
_cell.angle_alpha   90.00
_cell.angle_beta   90.00
_cell.angle_gamma   90.00
#
_symmetry.space_group_name_H-M   'P 1'
#
loop_
_entity.id
_entity.type
_entity.pdbx_description
1 polymer ?
#
loop_
_entity_poly.entity_id
_entity_poly.type
_entity_poly.pdbx_seq_one_letter_code
_entity_poly.pdbx_strand_id
1 'polypeptide(L)'
;MPAHLRAALIVLTVALTTAVPAAAQASTKQTCAIDQRSPSDADDYLYHRNFAEADRLYTAALVADPASFQAMAGIVRATLGQDKLADALTLATQYDAAHPHNPILLDALGEVRFRRGEVDEAATAFNESLHLDLCNGITHYDMYRFLNLSGMFATAQRRLDMAHTLAPNNQRIKQLWHASHEAPMTDEETLAMLKNFLDSPSATTEEKEGTQAAIAAIQARERGDCQLVSPVTDAKVPIVPIAFGAVMSPQEMYAAGLDVLFNGKRKRLEIDTGASGIIISRAVAKSAGLVPELQTTASGVGDKGPSATFVTHVDSIRIGAMEFKNCMVHVLEQTNLLENVDGLIGPDVFRNFVVTLDIPGRELRLGPLPPRPGDAAAQPTSLSTAGDTLRQTRADQARDRYIAPEMKDWEPIFRWEHFLIFPTVIGNAPLKLFMMDTGASQGMISPAAAREVTHVSGDSSTHVKGFSGEVKSVLIADKVSITFARVRQITDGMLSYDNTMLARTTGVEISGLIGFPTLRELIISIDYRDNLVHVVYDPKHGFHTH
;
A
#
# COMPACT_ATOMS: atom_id res chain seq x y z
N MET A 1 19.42 -31.57 -28.20
CA MET A 1 19.08 -30.24 -28.75
C MET A 1 17.63 -29.93 -28.40
N PRO A 2 17.34 -29.01 -27.54
CA PRO A 2 16.07 -28.33 -27.57
C PRO A 2 16.25 -26.80 -27.70
N ALA A 3 15.30 -26.21 -28.42
CA ALA A 3 15.26 -24.83 -28.85
C ALA A 3 14.94 -23.88 -27.69
N HIS A 4 15.71 -22.82 -27.62
CA HIS A 4 15.50 -21.70 -26.70
C HIS A 4 14.32 -20.83 -27.15
N LEU A 5 13.25 -20.76 -26.37
CA LEU A 5 12.23 -19.73 -26.52
C LEU A 5 12.73 -18.47 -25.77
N ARG A 6 13.19 -17.49 -26.53
CA ARG A 6 13.43 -16.13 -26.05
C ARG A 6 12.12 -15.36 -26.20
N ALA A 7 11.52 -14.95 -25.10
CA ALA A 7 10.50 -13.92 -25.10
C ALA A 7 11.21 -12.59 -25.36
N ALA A 8 11.00 -12.04 -26.54
CA ALA A 8 11.53 -10.73 -26.94
C ALA A 8 10.49 -9.66 -26.58
N LEU A 9 10.90 -8.75 -25.74
CA LEU A 9 10.23 -7.48 -25.52
C LEU A 9 10.35 -6.66 -26.81
N ILE A 10 9.25 -6.48 -27.54
CA ILE A 10 9.23 -5.71 -28.79
C ILE A 10 9.13 -4.23 -28.42
N VAL A 11 10.27 -3.56 -28.39
CA VAL A 11 10.34 -2.11 -28.54
C VAL A 11 10.21 -1.81 -30.03
N LEU A 12 9.04 -1.35 -30.45
CA LEU A 12 8.78 -0.99 -31.84
C LEU A 12 9.31 0.43 -32.11
N THR A 13 10.58 0.53 -32.52
CA THR A 13 11.09 1.72 -33.21
C THR A 13 10.79 1.57 -34.70
N VAL A 14 9.69 2.15 -35.17
CA VAL A 14 9.44 2.31 -36.60
C VAL A 14 9.95 3.66 -37.03
N ALA A 15 11.13 3.67 -37.64
CA ALA A 15 11.58 4.79 -38.50
C ALA A 15 11.06 4.52 -39.90
N LEU A 16 9.95 5.11 -40.26
CA LEU A 16 9.52 5.22 -41.67
C LEU A 16 9.53 6.70 -42.06
N THR A 17 10.56 7.09 -42.81
CA THR A 17 10.58 8.32 -43.56
C THR A 17 9.78 8.13 -44.86
N THR A 18 8.51 8.51 -44.82
CA THR A 18 7.75 8.84 -46.04
C THR A 18 7.14 10.22 -45.83
N ALA A 19 7.57 11.17 -46.66
CA ALA A 19 6.98 12.49 -46.69
C ALA A 19 5.51 12.38 -47.14
N VAL A 20 4.59 12.52 -46.18
CA VAL A 20 3.17 12.72 -46.44
C VAL A 20 2.91 14.23 -46.32
N PRO A 21 2.18 14.88 -47.24
CA PRO A 21 1.90 16.31 -47.14
C PRO A 21 1.13 16.59 -45.86
N ALA A 22 1.62 17.54 -45.07
CA ALA A 22 0.99 18.03 -43.87
C ALA A 22 -0.36 18.68 -44.20
N ALA A 23 -1.40 17.89 -44.29
CA ALA A 23 -2.74 18.38 -44.04
C ALA A 23 -2.79 18.61 -42.50
N ALA A 24 -2.74 19.87 -42.08
CA ALA A 24 -2.99 20.27 -40.72
C ALA A 24 -4.39 19.79 -40.36
N GLN A 25 -4.48 18.60 -39.74
CA GLN A 25 -5.67 18.21 -38.98
C GLN A 25 -5.72 19.17 -37.80
N ALA A 26 -6.56 20.19 -37.93
CA ALA A 26 -6.99 20.96 -36.76
C ALA A 26 -7.56 19.95 -35.78
N SER A 27 -6.82 19.68 -34.70
CA SER A 27 -7.31 18.97 -33.53
C SER A 27 -8.49 19.80 -33.04
N THR A 28 -9.70 19.43 -33.41
CA THR A 28 -10.92 19.93 -32.79
C THR A 28 -10.80 19.53 -31.31
N LYS A 29 -10.52 20.51 -30.43
CA LYS A 29 -10.63 20.31 -28.99
C LYS A 29 -12.04 19.77 -28.74
N GLN A 30 -12.13 18.49 -28.42
CA GLN A 30 -13.39 17.87 -28.04
C GLN A 30 -13.86 18.60 -26.78
N THR A 31 -14.92 19.40 -26.90
CA THR A 31 -15.53 20.07 -25.77
C THR A 31 -16.41 19.06 -25.04
N CYS A 32 -16.00 18.65 -23.88
CA CYS A 32 -16.77 17.76 -23.03
C CYS A 32 -18.00 18.46 -22.46
N ALA A 33 -19.15 17.80 -22.50
CA ALA A 33 -20.31 18.20 -21.72
C ALA A 33 -20.06 17.86 -20.24
N ILE A 34 -20.30 18.84 -19.38
CA ILE A 34 -20.19 18.64 -17.92
C ILE A 34 -21.42 17.87 -17.45
N ASP A 35 -21.21 16.82 -16.69
CA ASP A 35 -22.31 16.08 -16.06
C ASP A 35 -22.87 16.89 -14.87
N GLN A 36 -23.98 17.56 -15.10
CA GLN A 36 -24.68 18.40 -14.12
C GLN A 36 -25.73 17.63 -13.32
N ARG A 37 -25.87 16.33 -13.52
CA ARG A 37 -26.88 15.54 -12.81
C ARG A 37 -26.63 15.61 -11.30
N SER A 38 -27.69 15.79 -10.54
CA SER A 38 -27.65 15.58 -9.10
C SER A 38 -27.53 14.09 -8.80
N PRO A 39 -26.80 13.71 -7.74
CA PRO A 39 -26.80 12.33 -7.28
C PRO A 39 -28.23 11.82 -7.07
N SER A 40 -28.50 10.58 -7.47
CA SER A 40 -29.73 9.88 -7.14
C SER A 40 -29.70 9.38 -5.69
N ASP A 41 -30.84 8.99 -5.14
CA ASP A 41 -30.89 8.34 -3.82
C ASP A 41 -29.99 7.09 -3.78
N ALA A 42 -29.88 6.35 -4.89
CA ALA A 42 -28.99 5.19 -4.99
C ALA A 42 -27.51 5.59 -4.90
N ASP A 43 -27.12 6.70 -5.54
CA ASP A 43 -25.77 7.25 -5.45
C ASP A 43 -25.45 7.71 -4.01
N ASP A 44 -26.42 8.33 -3.34
CA ASP A 44 -26.28 8.75 -1.94
C ASP A 44 -26.08 7.56 -0.99
N TYR A 45 -26.88 6.49 -1.15
CA TYR A 45 -26.68 5.27 -0.37
C TYR A 45 -25.34 4.59 -0.67
N LEU A 46 -24.93 4.56 -1.95
CA LEU A 46 -23.61 4.05 -2.33
C LEU A 46 -22.46 4.84 -1.70
N TYR A 47 -22.58 6.17 -1.68
CA TYR A 47 -21.60 7.05 -1.05
C TYR A 47 -21.52 6.82 0.47
N HIS A 48 -22.66 6.70 1.15
CA HIS A 48 -22.73 6.45 2.60
C HIS A 48 -22.52 4.96 2.98
N ARG A 49 -22.08 4.13 2.02
CA ARG A 49 -21.75 2.72 2.22
C ARG A 49 -22.94 1.83 2.63
N ASN A 50 -24.17 2.29 2.43
CA ASN A 50 -25.35 1.45 2.55
C ASN A 50 -25.59 0.70 1.23
N PHE A 51 -24.69 -0.25 0.95
CA PHE A 51 -24.60 -0.94 -0.32
C PHE A 51 -25.84 -1.80 -0.63
N ALA A 52 -26.49 -2.36 0.38
CA ALA A 52 -27.69 -3.17 0.18
C ALA A 52 -28.87 -2.33 -0.33
N GLU A 53 -29.05 -1.12 0.21
CA GLU A 53 -30.11 -0.22 -0.24
C GLU A 53 -29.76 0.43 -1.59
N ALA A 54 -28.49 0.75 -1.82
CA ALA A 54 -28.03 1.20 -3.13
C ALA A 54 -28.34 0.16 -4.23
N ASP A 55 -27.99 -1.11 -3.99
CA ASP A 55 -28.27 -2.23 -4.91
C ASP A 55 -29.75 -2.37 -5.21
N ARG A 56 -30.61 -2.32 -4.18
CA ARG A 56 -32.07 -2.38 -4.33
C ARG A 56 -32.59 -1.25 -5.23
N LEU A 57 -32.10 -0.02 -5.04
CA LEU A 57 -32.55 1.14 -5.81
C LEU A 57 -32.04 1.13 -7.24
N TYR A 58 -30.77 0.75 -7.48
CA TYR A 58 -30.25 0.58 -8.84
C TYR A 58 -30.97 -0.55 -9.58
N THR A 59 -31.30 -1.66 -8.90
CA THR A 59 -32.11 -2.74 -9.47
C THR A 59 -33.50 -2.24 -9.87
N ALA A 60 -34.17 -1.45 -9.03
CA ALA A 60 -35.45 -0.84 -9.36
C ALA A 60 -35.34 0.13 -10.55
N ALA A 61 -34.27 0.91 -10.63
CA ALA A 61 -34.00 1.80 -11.75
C ALA A 61 -33.78 1.02 -13.06
N LEU A 62 -33.07 -0.11 -13.00
CA LEU A 62 -32.83 -0.98 -14.16
C LEU A 62 -34.14 -1.67 -14.63
N VAL A 63 -35.04 -2.01 -13.72
CA VAL A 63 -36.38 -2.54 -14.08
C VAL A 63 -37.19 -1.47 -14.79
N ALA A 64 -37.12 -0.22 -14.36
CA ALA A 64 -37.84 0.91 -14.97
C ALA A 64 -37.24 1.30 -16.33
N ASP A 65 -35.93 1.24 -16.47
CA ASP A 65 -35.18 1.49 -17.71
C ASP A 65 -34.13 0.38 -17.92
N PRO A 66 -34.44 -0.68 -18.68
CA PRO A 66 -33.52 -1.77 -18.97
C PRO A 66 -32.28 -1.37 -19.78
N ALA A 67 -32.23 -0.17 -20.34
CA ALA A 67 -31.08 0.37 -21.06
C ALA A 67 -30.20 1.30 -20.21
N SER A 68 -30.49 1.43 -18.91
CA SER A 68 -29.72 2.29 -18.00
C SER A 68 -28.36 1.69 -17.66
N PHE A 69 -27.32 2.08 -18.38
CA PHE A 69 -25.92 1.69 -18.10
C PHE A 69 -25.44 2.20 -16.74
N GLN A 70 -25.95 3.34 -16.29
CA GLN A 70 -25.66 3.86 -14.94
C GLN A 70 -26.21 2.94 -13.86
N ALA A 71 -27.43 2.42 -14.03
CA ALA A 71 -28.00 1.47 -13.09
C ALA A 71 -27.22 0.13 -13.08
N MET A 72 -26.85 -0.38 -14.25
CA MET A 72 -26.00 -1.59 -14.35
C MET A 72 -24.67 -1.40 -13.63
N ALA A 73 -23.95 -0.31 -13.90
CA ALA A 73 -22.70 0.03 -13.22
C ALA A 73 -22.90 0.25 -11.71
N GLY A 74 -24.03 0.86 -11.30
CA GLY A 74 -24.41 1.06 -9.91
C GLY A 74 -24.60 -0.26 -9.16
N ILE A 75 -25.27 -1.25 -9.76
CA ILE A 75 -25.43 -2.60 -9.20
C ILE A 75 -24.05 -3.26 -9.00
N VAL A 76 -23.19 -3.19 -10.00
CA VAL A 76 -21.81 -3.72 -9.92
C VAL A 76 -21.07 -3.08 -8.74
N ARG A 77 -21.11 -1.75 -8.60
CA ARG A 77 -20.45 -1.02 -7.51
C ARG A 77 -21.04 -1.32 -6.13
N ALA A 78 -22.36 -1.47 -6.05
CA ALA A 78 -23.03 -1.86 -4.79
C ALA A 78 -22.66 -3.28 -4.38
N THR A 79 -22.61 -4.22 -5.33
CA THR A 79 -22.16 -5.60 -5.10
C THR A 79 -20.70 -5.64 -4.66
N LEU A 80 -19.84 -4.86 -5.31
CA LEU A 80 -18.42 -4.70 -4.96
C LEU A 80 -18.23 -4.12 -3.55
N GLY A 81 -19.05 -3.13 -3.17
CA GLY A 81 -19.06 -2.54 -1.84
C GLY A 81 -19.45 -3.50 -0.72
N GLN A 82 -20.24 -4.54 -1.05
CA GLN A 82 -20.56 -5.65 -0.14
C GLN A 82 -19.43 -6.68 0.01
N ASP A 83 -18.24 -6.42 -0.54
CA ASP A 83 -17.09 -7.33 -0.62
C ASP A 83 -17.38 -8.64 -1.40
N LYS A 84 -18.42 -8.67 -2.24
CA LYS A 84 -18.78 -9.80 -3.12
C LYS A 84 -18.02 -9.73 -4.44
N LEU A 85 -16.68 -9.84 -4.36
CA LEU A 85 -15.77 -9.60 -5.48
C LEU A 85 -16.05 -10.53 -6.70
N ALA A 86 -16.34 -11.79 -6.45
CA ALA A 86 -16.62 -12.77 -7.51
C ALA A 86 -17.96 -12.47 -8.22
N ASP A 87 -19.01 -12.13 -7.46
CA ASP A 87 -20.32 -11.79 -8.01
C ASP A 87 -20.23 -10.49 -8.81
N ALA A 88 -19.52 -9.48 -8.29
CA ALA A 88 -19.30 -8.22 -8.98
C ALA A 88 -18.55 -8.42 -10.31
N LEU A 89 -17.52 -9.30 -10.35
CA LEU A 89 -16.83 -9.65 -11.58
C LEU A 89 -17.75 -10.34 -12.59
N THR A 90 -18.57 -11.27 -12.13
CA THR A 90 -19.53 -11.97 -12.97
C THR A 90 -20.52 -11.00 -13.60
N LEU A 91 -21.12 -10.11 -12.79
CA LEU A 91 -22.08 -9.09 -13.27
C LEU A 91 -21.43 -8.12 -14.25
N ALA A 92 -20.25 -7.57 -13.90
CA ALA A 92 -19.54 -6.62 -14.77
C ALA A 92 -19.18 -7.24 -16.12
N THR A 93 -18.70 -8.49 -16.11
CA THR A 93 -18.35 -9.22 -17.35
C THR A 93 -19.59 -9.52 -18.19
N GLN A 94 -20.72 -9.87 -17.57
CA GLN A 94 -21.99 -10.13 -18.27
C GLN A 94 -22.52 -8.85 -18.92
N TYR A 95 -22.50 -7.72 -18.20
CA TYR A 95 -22.96 -6.45 -18.75
C TYR A 95 -22.06 -5.93 -19.88
N ASP A 96 -20.74 -6.05 -19.75
CA ASP A 96 -19.79 -5.67 -20.80
C ASP A 96 -19.97 -6.54 -22.05
N ALA A 97 -20.14 -7.86 -21.89
CA ALA A 97 -20.38 -8.79 -23.01
C ALA A 97 -21.73 -8.53 -23.71
N ALA A 98 -22.77 -8.10 -22.95
CA ALA A 98 -24.08 -7.77 -23.51
C ALA A 98 -24.08 -6.40 -24.25
N HIS A 99 -23.20 -5.49 -23.85
CA HIS A 99 -23.12 -4.12 -24.36
C HIS A 99 -21.66 -3.74 -24.67
N PRO A 100 -21.00 -4.40 -25.64
CA PRO A 100 -19.59 -4.19 -25.94
C PRO A 100 -19.30 -2.74 -26.32
N HIS A 101 -18.12 -2.26 -25.93
CA HIS A 101 -17.67 -0.88 -26.15
C HIS A 101 -18.51 0.20 -25.46
N ASN A 102 -19.18 -0.15 -24.35
CA ASN A 102 -19.84 0.85 -23.52
C ASN A 102 -18.84 1.38 -22.46
N PRO A 103 -18.48 2.68 -22.48
CA PRO A 103 -17.44 3.22 -21.59
C PRO A 103 -17.83 3.15 -20.11
N ILE A 104 -19.12 3.21 -19.75
CA ILE A 104 -19.59 3.15 -18.36
C ILE A 104 -19.44 1.74 -17.80
N LEU A 105 -19.72 0.72 -18.61
CA LEU A 105 -19.62 -0.68 -18.19
C LEU A 105 -18.17 -1.16 -18.17
N LEU A 106 -17.35 -0.71 -19.14
CA LEU A 106 -15.90 -0.94 -19.09
C LEU A 106 -15.25 -0.33 -17.86
N ASP A 107 -15.66 0.88 -17.48
CA ASP A 107 -15.21 1.52 -16.24
C ASP A 107 -15.59 0.69 -15.01
N ALA A 108 -16.84 0.26 -14.90
CA ALA A 108 -17.29 -0.59 -13.80
C ALA A 108 -16.53 -1.94 -13.75
N LEU A 109 -16.24 -2.55 -14.90
CA LEU A 109 -15.39 -3.74 -14.98
C LEU A 109 -13.97 -3.44 -14.52
N GLY A 110 -13.39 -2.31 -14.94
CA GLY A 110 -12.09 -1.83 -14.49
C GLY A 110 -12.03 -1.63 -12.99
N GLU A 111 -13.06 -1.06 -12.37
CA GLU A 111 -13.15 -0.89 -10.92
C GLU A 111 -13.17 -2.23 -10.18
N VAL A 112 -13.91 -3.22 -10.68
CA VAL A 112 -13.92 -4.58 -10.11
C VAL A 112 -12.54 -5.21 -10.20
N ARG A 113 -11.88 -5.11 -11.37
CA ARG A 113 -10.52 -5.61 -11.60
C ARG A 113 -9.52 -4.95 -10.62
N PHE A 114 -9.60 -3.63 -10.49
CA PHE A 114 -8.77 -2.87 -9.55
C PHE A 114 -8.96 -3.36 -8.11
N ARG A 115 -10.22 -3.48 -7.66
CA ARG A 115 -10.51 -3.99 -6.31
C ARG A 115 -10.01 -5.42 -6.07
N ARG A 116 -9.93 -6.24 -7.12
CA ARG A 116 -9.36 -7.60 -7.07
C ARG A 116 -7.83 -7.63 -7.16
N GLY A 117 -7.17 -6.47 -7.20
CA GLY A 117 -5.71 -6.38 -7.38
C GLY A 117 -5.22 -6.78 -8.77
N GLU A 118 -6.11 -6.91 -9.75
CA GLU A 118 -5.84 -7.22 -11.16
C GLU A 118 -5.53 -5.90 -11.89
N VAL A 119 -4.38 -5.32 -11.55
CA VAL A 119 -4.05 -3.91 -11.87
C VAL A 119 -3.83 -3.67 -13.36
N ASP A 120 -3.28 -4.64 -14.10
CA ASP A 120 -3.03 -4.50 -15.55
C ASP A 120 -4.34 -4.55 -16.33
N GLU A 121 -5.24 -5.46 -15.96
CA GLU A 121 -6.58 -5.57 -16.54
C GLU A 121 -7.43 -4.35 -16.20
N ALA A 122 -7.30 -3.82 -14.98
CA ALA A 122 -7.98 -2.60 -14.58
C ALA A 122 -7.50 -1.40 -15.42
N ALA A 123 -6.18 -1.21 -15.54
CA ALA A 123 -5.60 -0.14 -16.36
C ALA A 123 -6.05 -0.24 -17.82
N THR A 124 -6.12 -1.47 -18.37
CA THR A 124 -6.60 -1.71 -19.74
C THR A 124 -8.05 -1.27 -19.88
N ALA A 125 -8.94 -1.69 -18.98
CA ALA A 125 -10.36 -1.35 -19.03
C ALA A 125 -10.60 0.18 -18.88
N PHE A 126 -9.90 0.83 -17.96
CA PHE A 126 -9.98 2.29 -17.78
C PHE A 126 -9.48 3.05 -19.02
N ASN A 127 -8.35 2.63 -19.61
CA ASN A 127 -7.84 3.25 -20.83
C ASN A 127 -8.79 3.07 -22.01
N GLU A 128 -9.40 1.89 -22.18
CA GLU A 128 -10.39 1.64 -23.22
C GLU A 128 -11.66 2.47 -23.00
N SER A 129 -12.16 2.56 -21.76
CA SER A 129 -13.27 3.45 -21.41
C SER A 129 -12.99 4.90 -21.79
N LEU A 130 -11.81 5.43 -21.45
CA LEU A 130 -11.41 6.79 -21.81
C LEU A 130 -11.15 6.96 -23.31
N HIS A 131 -10.75 5.92 -24.02
CA HIS A 131 -10.63 5.97 -25.48
C HIS A 131 -11.98 6.12 -26.16
N LEU A 132 -13.01 5.47 -25.62
CA LEU A 132 -14.39 5.55 -26.11
C LEU A 132 -15.07 6.85 -25.69
N ASP A 133 -14.84 7.31 -24.47
CA ASP A 133 -15.39 8.55 -23.93
C ASP A 133 -14.38 9.27 -23.02
N LEU A 134 -13.64 10.21 -23.61
CA LEU A 134 -12.71 11.09 -22.88
C LEU A 134 -13.40 12.00 -21.86
N CYS A 135 -14.73 12.10 -21.92
CA CYS A 135 -15.51 12.97 -21.05
C CYS A 135 -16.12 12.21 -19.85
N ASN A 136 -15.80 10.93 -19.68
CA ASN A 136 -16.27 10.16 -18.54
C ASN A 136 -15.52 10.56 -17.26
N GLY A 137 -16.14 11.43 -16.44
CA GLY A 137 -15.55 11.92 -15.18
C GLY A 137 -15.29 10.81 -14.16
N ILE A 138 -16.10 9.74 -14.15
CA ILE A 138 -15.92 8.62 -13.23
C ILE A 138 -14.65 7.83 -13.59
N THR A 139 -14.42 7.55 -14.87
CA THR A 139 -13.20 6.85 -15.30
C THR A 139 -11.94 7.68 -15.02
N HIS A 140 -12.00 9.01 -15.13
CA HIS A 140 -10.89 9.86 -14.67
C HIS A 140 -10.63 9.72 -13.18
N TYR A 141 -11.66 9.60 -12.35
CA TYR A 141 -11.53 9.34 -10.92
C TYR A 141 -10.93 7.96 -10.62
N ASP A 142 -11.33 6.91 -11.33
CA ASP A 142 -10.77 5.57 -11.13
C ASP A 142 -9.32 5.49 -11.62
N MET A 143 -8.98 6.18 -12.71
CA MET A 143 -7.59 6.39 -13.13
C MET A 143 -6.77 7.18 -12.08
N TYR A 144 -7.36 8.16 -11.39
CA TYR A 144 -6.69 8.83 -10.27
C TYR A 144 -6.31 7.81 -9.18
N ARG A 145 -7.23 6.93 -8.77
CA ARG A 145 -6.97 5.90 -7.74
C ARG A 145 -5.83 4.97 -8.14
N PHE A 146 -5.89 4.47 -9.38
CA PHE A 146 -4.86 3.60 -9.93
C PHE A 146 -3.47 4.28 -9.99
N LEU A 147 -3.41 5.50 -10.52
CA LEU A 147 -2.16 6.25 -10.66
C LEU A 147 -1.57 6.65 -9.30
N ASN A 148 -2.42 6.99 -8.33
CA ASN A 148 -1.99 7.31 -6.98
C ASN A 148 -1.33 6.10 -6.30
N LEU A 149 -1.94 4.91 -6.40
CA LEU A 149 -1.36 3.66 -5.89
C LEU A 149 -0.03 3.33 -6.61
N SER A 150 0.07 3.67 -7.89
CA SER A 150 1.26 3.45 -8.73
C SER A 150 2.38 4.45 -8.48
N GLY A 151 2.21 5.48 -7.62
CA GLY A 151 3.22 6.52 -7.38
C GLY A 151 3.34 7.57 -8.50
N MET A 152 2.30 7.70 -9.33
CA MET A 152 2.20 8.70 -10.41
C MET A 152 1.36 9.89 -9.95
N PHE A 153 1.78 10.53 -8.87
CA PHE A 153 0.95 11.45 -8.08
C PHE A 153 0.56 12.72 -8.83
N ALA A 154 1.48 13.36 -9.58
CA ALA A 154 1.17 14.54 -10.36
C ALA A 154 0.19 14.22 -11.50
N THR A 155 0.34 13.07 -12.15
CA THR A 155 -0.60 12.62 -13.18
C THR A 155 -1.93 12.22 -12.56
N ALA A 156 -1.93 11.57 -11.40
CA ALA A 156 -3.14 11.28 -10.64
C ALA A 156 -3.92 12.56 -10.32
N GLN A 157 -3.24 13.60 -9.80
CA GLN A 157 -3.89 14.88 -9.49
C GLN A 157 -4.56 15.49 -10.71
N ARG A 158 -3.90 15.51 -11.87
CA ARG A 158 -4.51 15.98 -13.13
C ARG A 158 -5.77 15.18 -13.51
N ARG A 159 -5.79 13.87 -13.21
CA ARG A 159 -6.99 13.05 -13.43
C ARG A 159 -8.13 13.40 -12.47
N LEU A 160 -7.81 13.69 -11.21
CA LEU A 160 -8.80 14.14 -10.22
C LEU A 160 -9.40 15.50 -10.60
N ASP A 161 -8.57 16.44 -11.07
CA ASP A 161 -9.01 17.74 -11.56
C ASP A 161 -9.96 17.61 -12.76
N MET A 162 -9.63 16.70 -13.68
CA MET A 162 -10.50 16.40 -14.83
C MET A 162 -11.81 15.75 -14.36
N ALA A 163 -11.74 14.80 -13.43
CA ALA A 163 -12.91 14.15 -12.86
C ALA A 163 -13.87 15.17 -12.23
N HIS A 164 -13.33 16.10 -11.42
CA HIS A 164 -14.12 17.15 -10.77
C HIS A 164 -14.71 18.13 -11.80
N THR A 165 -13.96 18.47 -12.84
CA THR A 165 -14.46 19.36 -13.91
C THR A 165 -15.63 18.71 -14.67
N LEU A 166 -15.55 17.40 -14.94
CA LEU A 166 -16.53 16.66 -15.74
C LEU A 166 -17.74 16.17 -14.93
N ALA A 167 -17.56 15.86 -13.64
CA ALA A 167 -18.61 15.36 -12.75
C ALA A 167 -18.59 16.08 -11.37
N PRO A 168 -18.83 17.40 -11.33
CA PRO A 168 -18.67 18.23 -10.11
C PRO A 168 -19.67 17.88 -9.00
N ASN A 169 -20.77 17.23 -9.34
CA ASN A 169 -21.79 16.83 -8.37
C ASN A 169 -21.56 15.42 -7.79
N ASN A 170 -20.58 14.66 -8.31
CA ASN A 170 -20.23 13.38 -7.70
C ASN A 170 -19.59 13.61 -6.33
N GLN A 171 -20.20 13.08 -5.28
CA GLN A 171 -19.81 13.33 -3.88
C GLN A 171 -18.38 12.88 -3.56
N ARG A 172 -17.97 11.70 -4.03
CA ARG A 172 -16.60 11.17 -3.79
C ARG A 172 -15.53 12.02 -4.48
N ILE A 173 -15.77 12.38 -5.74
CA ILE A 173 -14.87 13.23 -6.52
C ILE A 173 -14.75 14.60 -5.86
N LYS A 174 -15.89 15.21 -5.52
CA LYS A 174 -15.95 16.52 -4.87
C LYS A 174 -15.19 16.53 -3.55
N GLN A 175 -15.42 15.55 -2.69
CA GLN A 175 -14.75 15.45 -1.39
C GLN A 175 -13.23 15.34 -1.55
N LEU A 176 -12.75 14.45 -2.41
CA LEU A 176 -11.32 14.25 -2.63
C LEU A 176 -10.66 15.45 -3.28
N TRP A 177 -11.35 16.08 -4.25
CA TRP A 177 -10.83 17.27 -4.91
C TRP A 177 -10.67 18.44 -3.93
N HIS A 178 -11.66 18.69 -3.09
CA HIS A 178 -11.56 19.69 -2.02
C HIS A 178 -10.41 19.36 -1.07
N ALA A 179 -10.32 18.12 -0.59
CA ALA A 179 -9.25 17.70 0.31
C ALA A 179 -7.84 17.87 -0.30
N SER A 180 -7.70 17.78 -1.63
CA SER A 180 -6.42 17.96 -2.32
C SER A 180 -6.09 19.43 -2.65
N HIS A 181 -7.09 20.32 -2.76
CA HIS A 181 -6.92 21.71 -3.19
C HIS A 181 -7.06 22.72 -2.05
N GLU A 182 -7.78 22.38 -1.00
CA GLU A 182 -7.88 23.27 0.15
C GLU A 182 -6.50 23.43 0.80
N ALA A 183 -6.19 24.66 1.17
CA ALA A 183 -5.02 24.93 2.00
C ALA A 183 -5.09 24.00 3.22
N PRO A 184 -3.98 23.34 3.58
CA PRO A 184 -4.00 22.51 4.76
C PRO A 184 -4.47 23.34 5.94
N MET A 185 -5.52 22.88 6.62
CA MET A 185 -5.90 23.43 7.90
C MET A 185 -4.65 23.50 8.78
N THR A 186 -4.51 24.58 9.50
CA THR A 186 -3.48 24.65 10.54
C THR A 186 -3.70 23.52 11.55
N ASP A 187 -2.66 23.15 12.28
CA ASP A 187 -2.80 22.13 13.34
C ASP A 187 -3.87 22.57 14.36
N GLU A 188 -3.99 23.89 14.64
CA GLU A 188 -5.02 24.46 15.53
C GLU A 188 -6.45 24.27 14.97
N GLU A 189 -6.69 24.58 13.70
CA GLU A 189 -7.98 24.39 13.04
C GLU A 189 -8.36 22.91 12.95
N THR A 190 -7.38 22.05 12.63
CA THR A 190 -7.58 20.59 12.58
C THR A 190 -7.91 20.04 13.96
N LEU A 191 -7.21 20.48 15.01
CA LEU A 191 -7.51 20.08 16.39
C LEU A 191 -8.90 20.52 16.82
N ALA A 192 -9.32 21.75 16.48
CA ALA A 192 -10.66 22.23 16.78
C ALA A 192 -11.75 21.40 16.08
N MET A 193 -11.56 21.09 14.81
CA MET A 193 -12.48 20.22 14.04
C MET A 193 -12.58 18.82 14.64
N LEU A 194 -11.44 18.18 14.93
CA LEU A 194 -11.40 16.83 15.48
C LEU A 194 -12.02 16.76 16.89
N LYS A 195 -11.78 17.76 17.74
CA LYS A 195 -12.42 17.86 19.05
C LYS A 195 -13.94 17.98 18.94
N ASN A 196 -14.44 18.83 18.04
CA ASN A 196 -15.86 18.94 17.78
C ASN A 196 -16.48 17.62 17.30
N PHE A 197 -15.73 16.84 16.50
CA PHE A 197 -16.19 15.52 16.06
C PHE A 197 -16.29 14.51 17.20
N LEU A 198 -15.37 14.53 18.17
CA LEU A 198 -15.45 13.67 19.36
C LEU A 198 -16.73 13.90 20.18
N ASP A 199 -17.22 15.13 20.20
CA ASP A 199 -18.44 15.51 20.91
C ASP A 199 -19.72 15.17 20.11
N SER A 200 -19.58 14.72 18.87
CA SER A 200 -20.72 14.34 18.03
C SER A 200 -21.43 13.11 18.58
N PRO A 201 -22.75 13.19 18.80
CA PRO A 201 -23.53 12.04 19.25
C PRO A 201 -23.68 10.94 18.20
N SER A 202 -23.40 11.25 16.92
CA SER A 202 -23.47 10.29 15.81
C SER A 202 -22.17 9.52 15.57
N ALA A 203 -21.06 9.92 16.20
CA ALA A 203 -19.77 9.26 16.03
C ALA A 203 -19.73 7.91 16.77
N THR A 204 -19.35 6.86 16.05
CA THR A 204 -19.15 5.52 16.61
C THR A 204 -17.92 5.50 17.53
N THR A 205 -17.82 4.47 18.36
CA THR A 205 -16.65 4.28 19.24
C THR A 205 -15.35 4.17 18.44
N GLU A 206 -15.36 3.44 17.32
CA GLU A 206 -14.20 3.28 16.44
C GLU A 206 -13.77 4.60 15.79
N GLU A 207 -14.74 5.41 15.34
CA GLU A 207 -14.46 6.75 14.78
C GLU A 207 -13.89 7.70 15.84
N LYS A 208 -14.38 7.63 17.08
CA LYS A 208 -13.85 8.42 18.19
C LYS A 208 -12.42 8.02 18.53
N GLU A 209 -12.12 6.72 18.56
CA GLU A 209 -10.75 6.23 18.79
C GLU A 209 -9.79 6.69 17.70
N GLY A 210 -10.18 6.57 16.42
CA GLY A 210 -9.40 7.08 15.29
C GLY A 210 -9.17 8.60 15.37
N THR A 211 -10.20 9.35 15.78
CA THR A 211 -10.11 10.81 15.98
C THR A 211 -9.18 11.18 17.12
N GLN A 212 -9.22 10.45 18.24
CA GLN A 212 -8.29 10.64 19.35
C GLN A 212 -6.84 10.38 18.91
N ALA A 213 -6.60 9.34 18.11
CA ALA A 213 -5.29 9.05 17.55
C ALA A 213 -4.78 10.20 16.66
N ALA A 214 -5.65 10.78 15.82
CA ALA A 214 -5.31 11.93 14.99
C ALA A 214 -4.97 13.17 15.81
N ILE A 215 -5.74 13.47 16.88
CA ILE A 215 -5.46 14.56 17.82
C ILE A 215 -4.09 14.34 18.47
N ALA A 216 -3.82 13.12 18.95
CA ALA A 216 -2.56 12.76 19.58
C ALA A 216 -1.37 12.99 18.61
N ALA A 217 -1.51 12.57 17.36
CA ALA A 217 -0.47 12.76 16.33
C ALA A 217 -0.19 14.25 16.04
N ILE A 218 -1.22 15.10 16.05
CA ILE A 218 -1.04 16.55 15.85
C ILE A 218 -0.36 17.20 17.06
N GLN A 219 -0.82 16.89 18.26
CA GLN A 219 -0.23 17.43 19.50
C GLN A 219 1.22 16.98 19.70
N ALA A 220 1.56 15.78 19.26
CA ALA A 220 2.94 15.30 19.28
C ALA A 220 3.87 16.14 18.38
N ARG A 221 3.35 16.68 17.27
CA ARG A 221 4.13 17.56 16.36
C ARG A 221 4.47 18.91 16.96
N GLU A 222 3.71 19.42 17.92
CA GLU A 222 4.01 20.71 18.58
C GLU A 222 5.39 20.71 19.27
N ARG A 223 5.95 19.51 19.58
CA ARG A 223 7.29 19.36 20.14
C ARG A 223 8.42 19.41 19.12
N GLY A 224 8.09 19.48 17.83
CA GLY A 224 9.04 19.52 16.73
C GLY A 224 9.33 18.13 16.11
N ASP A 225 9.95 18.17 14.94
CA ASP A 225 10.23 16.99 14.13
C ASP A 225 11.44 16.20 14.68
N CYS A 226 11.45 14.90 14.42
CA CYS A 226 12.61 14.03 14.65
C CYS A 226 13.76 14.43 13.71
N GLN A 227 14.89 14.83 14.25
CA GLN A 227 16.02 15.39 13.50
C GLN A 227 17.23 14.49 13.54
N LEU A 228 17.82 14.19 12.37
CA LEU A 228 19.13 13.60 12.26
C LEU A 228 20.18 14.67 12.60
N VAL A 229 20.90 14.49 13.72
CA VAL A 229 21.93 15.43 14.18
C VAL A 229 23.34 15.03 13.77
N SER A 230 23.52 13.81 13.31
CA SER A 230 24.78 13.32 12.74
C SER A 230 24.80 13.59 11.24
N PRO A 231 25.80 14.28 10.68
CA PRO A 231 25.90 14.49 9.25
C PRO A 231 26.33 13.18 8.55
N VAL A 232 25.35 12.34 8.23
CA VAL A 232 25.58 11.05 7.57
C VAL A 232 24.88 11.06 6.23
N THR A 233 25.63 10.89 5.15
CA THR A 233 25.10 10.74 3.79
C THR A 233 24.92 9.29 3.39
N ASP A 234 25.69 8.40 4.03
CA ASP A 234 25.60 6.94 3.90
C ASP A 234 25.85 6.29 5.26
N ALA A 235 25.27 5.14 5.49
CA ALA A 235 25.46 4.39 6.72
C ALA A 235 25.38 2.89 6.47
N LYS A 236 26.17 2.15 7.28
CA LYS A 236 26.12 0.70 7.37
C LYS A 236 25.83 0.31 8.81
N VAL A 237 24.80 -0.48 8.99
CA VAL A 237 24.34 -0.93 10.30
C VAL A 237 24.26 -2.45 10.29
N PRO A 238 24.91 -3.16 11.24
CA PRO A 238 24.80 -4.60 11.31
C PRO A 238 23.36 -5.05 11.56
N ILE A 239 22.87 -5.98 10.75
CA ILE A 239 21.65 -6.73 11.01
C ILE A 239 21.98 -7.84 12.00
N VAL A 240 21.26 -7.88 13.10
CA VAL A 240 21.42 -8.89 14.15
C VAL A 240 20.38 -9.98 13.93
N PRO A 241 20.79 -11.26 13.76
CA PRO A 241 19.84 -12.34 13.63
C PRO A 241 19.03 -12.52 14.91
N ILE A 242 17.73 -12.75 14.76
CA ILE A 242 16.81 -13.15 15.83
C ILE A 242 16.51 -14.64 15.64
N ALA A 243 16.89 -15.46 16.63
CA ALA A 243 16.82 -16.92 16.56
C ALA A 243 16.69 -17.55 17.95
N PHE A 244 16.25 -18.81 18.00
CA PHE A 244 16.20 -19.61 19.22
C PHE A 244 17.55 -20.29 19.49
N GLY A 245 18.63 -19.55 19.64
CA GLY A 245 19.98 -20.08 19.89
C GLY A 245 21.06 -19.48 19.02
N ALA A 246 22.20 -20.20 18.90
CA ALA A 246 23.29 -19.77 18.04
C ALA A 246 22.92 -19.95 16.57
N VAL A 247 23.12 -18.91 15.78
CA VAL A 247 22.80 -18.91 14.33
C VAL A 247 23.99 -19.39 13.55
N MET A 248 23.92 -20.60 13.04
CA MET A 248 24.93 -21.23 12.17
C MET A 248 24.58 -21.05 10.68
N SER A 249 23.28 -20.90 10.39
CA SER A 249 22.77 -20.62 9.06
C SER A 249 21.61 -19.63 9.14
N PRO A 250 21.29 -18.88 8.11
CA PRO A 250 20.14 -17.96 8.12
C PRO A 250 18.78 -18.66 8.12
N GLN A 251 18.69 -19.92 7.73
CA GLN A 251 17.46 -20.68 7.93
C GLN A 251 17.07 -20.77 9.41
N GLU A 252 18.04 -20.63 10.31
CA GLU A 252 17.83 -20.59 11.76
C GLU A 252 17.35 -19.21 12.24
N MET A 253 17.45 -18.17 11.38
CA MET A 253 16.85 -16.88 11.67
C MET A 253 15.35 -16.94 11.39
N TYR A 254 14.55 -16.53 12.34
CA TYR A 254 13.12 -16.30 12.12
C TYR A 254 12.78 -14.82 11.93
N ALA A 255 13.69 -13.90 12.27
CA ALA A 255 13.58 -12.47 12.00
C ALA A 255 14.96 -11.79 11.92
N ALA A 256 15.01 -10.61 11.34
CA ALA A 256 16.17 -9.73 11.28
C ALA A 256 15.99 -8.55 12.22
N GLY A 257 17.01 -8.20 13.00
CA GLY A 257 16.93 -7.13 14.00
C GLY A 257 17.99 -6.06 13.85
N LEU A 258 17.75 -4.91 14.46
CA LEU A 258 18.73 -3.82 14.65
C LEU A 258 18.93 -3.55 16.15
N ASP A 259 20.16 -3.29 16.54
CA ASP A 259 20.44 -2.76 17.86
C ASP A 259 20.26 -1.22 17.84
N VAL A 260 19.30 -0.74 18.61
CA VAL A 260 18.91 0.68 18.70
C VAL A 260 19.13 1.15 20.14
N LEU A 261 19.69 2.34 20.32
CA LEU A 261 19.85 2.96 21.65
C LEU A 261 18.76 4.02 21.83
N PHE A 262 17.94 3.84 22.85
CA PHE A 262 16.95 4.82 23.32
C PHE A 262 17.49 5.50 24.58
N ASN A 263 17.77 6.79 24.54
CA ASN A 263 18.40 7.54 25.64
C ASN A 263 19.61 6.79 26.22
N GLY A 264 20.44 6.20 25.34
CA GLY A 264 21.63 5.42 25.69
C GLY A 264 21.38 3.96 26.13
N LYS A 265 20.14 3.50 26.20
CA LYS A 265 19.79 2.11 26.51
C LYS A 265 19.63 1.28 25.24
N ARG A 266 20.51 0.26 25.08
CA ARG A 266 20.47 -0.63 23.92
C ARG A 266 19.25 -1.54 23.97
N LYS A 267 18.54 -1.62 22.86
CA LYS A 267 17.37 -2.46 22.62
C LYS A 267 17.46 -3.10 21.26
N ARG A 268 16.86 -4.27 21.09
CA ARG A 268 16.82 -4.98 19.81
C ARG A 268 15.43 -4.90 19.22
N LEU A 269 15.33 -4.23 18.08
CA LEU A 269 14.09 -4.12 17.32
C LEU A 269 14.14 -5.02 16.10
N GLU A 270 13.03 -5.70 15.82
CA GLU A 270 12.84 -6.45 14.57
C GLU A 270 12.61 -5.49 13.42
N ILE A 271 13.27 -5.75 12.28
CA ILE A 271 13.01 -5.03 11.03
C ILE A 271 11.72 -5.60 10.44
N ASP A 272 10.68 -4.79 10.41
CA ASP A 272 9.36 -5.20 9.98
C ASP A 272 8.83 -4.24 8.89
N THR A 273 8.79 -4.71 7.64
CA THR A 273 8.25 -3.92 6.51
C THR A 273 6.73 -3.83 6.51
N GLY A 274 6.06 -4.63 7.32
CA GLY A 274 4.62 -4.53 7.60
C GLY A 274 4.28 -3.53 8.71
N ALA A 275 5.28 -3.00 9.42
CA ALA A 275 5.12 -1.98 10.45
C ALA A 275 5.55 -0.59 9.96
N SER A 276 4.96 0.46 10.50
CA SER A 276 5.34 1.86 10.26
C SER A 276 6.04 2.46 11.48
N GLY A 277 7.11 3.19 11.23
CA GLY A 277 7.81 3.91 12.27
C GLY A 277 8.55 3.00 13.26
N ILE A 278 8.63 3.43 14.52
CA ILE A 278 9.25 2.68 15.61
C ILE A 278 8.19 2.34 16.65
N ILE A 279 8.08 1.05 16.96
CA ILE A 279 7.13 0.50 17.94
C ILE A 279 7.93 -0.22 19.01
N ILE A 280 7.76 0.13 20.29
CA ILE A 280 8.47 -0.48 21.41
C ILE A 280 7.51 -1.05 22.46
N SER A 281 7.97 -2.00 23.25
CA SER A 281 7.21 -2.52 24.37
C SER A 281 7.18 -1.51 25.53
N ARG A 282 6.16 -1.61 26.39
CA ARG A 282 6.07 -0.82 27.64
C ARG A 282 7.30 -1.02 28.54
N ALA A 283 7.87 -2.22 28.57
CA ALA A 283 9.07 -2.52 29.34
C ALA A 283 10.29 -1.74 28.80
N VAL A 284 10.42 -1.63 27.49
CA VAL A 284 11.46 -0.81 26.83
C VAL A 284 11.28 0.66 27.15
N ALA A 285 10.06 1.19 27.00
CA ALA A 285 9.75 2.58 27.33
C ALA A 285 10.16 2.90 28.78
N LYS A 286 9.72 2.08 29.74
CA LYS A 286 10.08 2.24 31.15
C LYS A 286 11.59 2.19 31.39
N SER A 287 12.32 1.25 30.75
CA SER A 287 13.77 1.12 30.93
C SER A 287 14.57 2.28 30.34
N ALA A 288 14.03 2.94 29.29
CA ALA A 288 14.62 4.12 28.66
C ALA A 288 14.18 5.44 29.32
N GLY A 289 13.36 5.39 30.39
CA GLY A 289 12.86 6.56 31.11
C GLY A 289 11.76 7.31 30.35
N LEU A 290 11.10 6.65 29.39
CA LEU A 290 10.05 7.23 28.58
C LEU A 290 8.70 7.14 29.30
N VAL A 291 7.93 8.21 29.26
CA VAL A 291 6.58 8.26 29.84
C VAL A 291 5.59 8.32 28.69
N PRO A 292 4.62 7.39 28.61
CA PRO A 292 3.55 7.47 27.61
C PRO A 292 2.81 8.80 27.73
N GLU A 293 2.65 9.48 26.62
CA GLU A 293 2.10 10.85 26.60
C GLU A 293 0.65 10.87 26.13
N LEU A 294 0.39 10.22 25.01
CA LEU A 294 -0.89 10.28 24.33
C LEU A 294 -1.33 8.87 23.94
N GLN A 295 -2.60 8.56 24.21
CA GLN A 295 -3.20 7.30 23.82
C GLN A 295 -3.57 7.33 22.34
N THR A 296 -3.30 6.24 21.63
CA THR A 296 -3.65 6.01 20.24
C THR A 296 -4.03 4.54 20.04
N THR A 297 -4.31 4.16 18.81
CA THR A 297 -4.57 2.76 18.46
C THR A 297 -3.66 2.33 17.31
N ALA A 298 -3.34 1.04 17.27
CA ALA A 298 -2.68 0.41 16.13
C ALA A 298 -3.42 -0.87 15.76
N SER A 299 -3.43 -1.21 14.48
CA SER A 299 -4.05 -2.42 13.95
C SER A 299 -3.05 -3.19 13.09
N GLY A 300 -3.31 -4.49 12.92
CA GLY A 300 -2.50 -5.38 12.08
C GLY A 300 -3.27 -6.68 11.82
N VAL A 301 -2.57 -7.73 11.41
CA VAL A 301 -3.17 -9.04 11.14
C VAL A 301 -3.85 -9.61 12.39
N GLY A 302 -5.09 -10.13 12.22
CA GLY A 302 -5.91 -10.79 13.25
C GLY A 302 -7.34 -10.25 13.32
N ASP A 303 -8.22 -10.97 14.00
CA ASP A 303 -9.67 -10.75 13.98
C ASP A 303 -10.20 -9.89 15.15
N LYS A 304 -9.33 -9.41 16.06
CA LYS A 304 -9.75 -8.64 17.25
C LYS A 304 -9.85 -7.13 17.04
N GLY A 305 -9.43 -6.64 15.86
CA GLY A 305 -9.44 -5.20 15.57
C GLY A 305 -8.29 -4.41 16.22
N PRO A 306 -8.39 -3.06 16.29
CA PRO A 306 -7.34 -2.19 16.80
C PRO A 306 -7.00 -2.48 18.28
N SER A 307 -5.72 -2.33 18.62
CA SER A 307 -5.21 -2.43 20.00
C SER A 307 -4.77 -1.06 20.50
N ALA A 308 -4.99 -0.79 21.79
CA ALA A 308 -4.54 0.44 22.44
C ALA A 308 -3.01 0.53 22.43
N THR A 309 -2.50 1.67 22.04
CA THR A 309 -1.09 2.03 22.07
C THR A 309 -0.91 3.41 22.65
N PHE A 310 0.30 3.80 22.93
CA PHE A 310 0.65 5.18 23.33
C PHE A 310 1.72 5.73 22.41
N VAL A 311 1.78 7.03 22.34
CA VAL A 311 2.87 7.74 21.70
C VAL A 311 3.72 8.40 22.79
N THR A 312 5.03 8.41 22.61
CA THR A 312 5.98 9.12 23.48
C THR A 312 7.14 9.67 22.67
N HIS A 313 7.78 10.72 23.18
CA HIS A 313 8.99 11.28 22.58
C HIS A 313 10.24 10.67 23.23
N VAL A 314 11.24 10.46 22.39
CA VAL A 314 12.58 10.01 22.76
C VAL A 314 13.57 11.12 22.48
N ASP A 315 14.31 11.57 23.49
CA ASP A 315 15.28 12.66 23.34
C ASP A 315 16.42 12.28 22.38
N SER A 316 16.89 11.02 22.44
CA SER A 316 17.95 10.51 21.57
C SER A 316 17.68 9.07 21.16
N ILE A 317 17.67 8.83 19.84
CA ILE A 317 17.69 7.50 19.22
C ILE A 317 19.00 7.37 18.43
N ARG A 318 19.78 6.30 18.70
CA ARG A 318 20.99 6.03 17.93
C ARG A 318 20.89 4.67 17.24
N ILE A 319 21.16 4.66 15.92
CA ILE A 319 21.17 3.47 15.06
C ILE A 319 22.50 3.48 14.31
N GLY A 320 23.41 2.58 14.67
CA GLY A 320 24.79 2.64 14.16
C GLY A 320 25.47 3.98 14.48
N ALA A 321 25.97 4.66 13.46
CA ALA A 321 26.60 5.98 13.56
C ALA A 321 25.60 7.15 13.55
N MET A 322 24.34 6.88 13.25
CA MET A 322 23.30 7.91 13.16
C MET A 322 22.72 8.22 14.54
N GLU A 323 22.60 9.50 14.86
CA GLU A 323 21.89 9.97 16.04
C GLU A 323 20.74 10.88 15.61
N PHE A 324 19.58 10.58 16.16
CA PHE A 324 18.34 11.33 15.94
C PHE A 324 17.86 11.89 17.28
N LYS A 325 17.28 13.06 17.25
CA LYS A 325 16.72 13.72 18.44
C LYS A 325 15.27 14.06 18.27
N ASN A 326 14.57 14.10 19.39
CA ASN A 326 13.16 14.47 19.49
C ASN A 326 12.26 13.58 18.62
N CYS A 327 12.44 12.26 18.72
CA CYS A 327 11.73 11.32 17.87
C CYS A 327 10.51 10.72 18.57
N MET A 328 9.40 10.70 17.89
CA MET A 328 8.18 10.06 18.35
C MET A 328 8.24 8.54 18.12
N VAL A 329 7.84 7.77 19.11
CA VAL A 329 7.72 6.31 19.02
C VAL A 329 6.39 5.83 19.58
N HIS A 330 5.89 4.71 19.05
CA HIS A 330 4.71 4.05 19.57
C HIS A 330 5.08 3.07 20.68
N VAL A 331 4.27 3.01 21.74
CA VAL A 331 4.45 2.10 22.87
C VAL A 331 3.26 1.15 22.94
N LEU A 332 3.51 -0.15 22.81
CA LEU A 332 2.48 -1.19 22.93
C LEU A 332 2.16 -1.46 24.39
N GLU A 333 0.85 -1.51 24.71
CA GLU A 333 0.35 -1.97 26.01
C GLU A 333 0.50 -3.49 26.18
N GLN A 334 0.24 -4.24 25.13
CA GLN A 334 0.27 -5.71 25.17
C GLN A 334 1.68 -6.21 24.82
N THR A 335 2.31 -6.93 25.76
CA THR A 335 3.70 -7.40 25.64
C THR A 335 3.84 -8.75 24.95
N ASN A 336 2.76 -9.51 24.79
CA ASN A 336 2.77 -10.88 24.24
C ASN A 336 2.87 -10.95 22.70
N LEU A 337 2.96 -9.80 22.03
CA LEU A 337 3.15 -9.71 20.58
C LEU A 337 4.62 -9.60 20.18
N LEU A 338 5.49 -9.28 21.13
CA LEU A 338 6.92 -9.05 20.92
C LEU A 338 7.72 -10.14 21.63
N GLU A 339 7.40 -11.40 21.35
CA GLU A 339 8.16 -12.52 21.90
C GLU A 339 9.61 -12.46 21.39
N ASN A 340 10.57 -12.32 22.32
CA ASN A 340 12.03 -12.27 22.08
C ASN A 340 12.58 -11.00 21.41
N VAL A 341 11.78 -9.96 21.22
CA VAL A 341 12.24 -8.65 20.70
C VAL A 341 11.76 -7.51 21.62
N ASP A 342 12.50 -6.42 21.61
CA ASP A 342 12.16 -5.22 22.38
C ASP A 342 11.12 -4.34 21.67
N GLY A 343 10.92 -4.54 20.36
CA GLY A 343 10.02 -3.77 19.52
C GLY A 343 10.20 -4.04 18.03
N LEU A 344 9.55 -3.24 17.20
CA LEU A 344 9.60 -3.28 15.75
C LEU A 344 10.15 -1.96 15.21
N ILE A 345 10.81 -2.02 14.05
CA ILE A 345 11.23 -0.85 13.29
C ILE A 345 10.89 -1.06 11.81
N GLY A 346 10.00 -0.20 11.29
CA GLY A 346 9.69 -0.16 9.88
C GLY A 346 10.85 0.46 9.10
N PRO A 347 11.28 -0.12 7.96
CA PRO A 347 12.31 0.51 7.12
C PRO A 347 11.89 1.86 6.55
N ASP A 348 10.60 2.20 6.59
CA ASP A 348 10.04 3.49 6.22
C ASP A 348 10.60 4.66 7.05
N VAL A 349 11.15 4.39 8.24
CA VAL A 349 11.86 5.39 9.05
C VAL A 349 13.09 5.96 8.31
N PHE A 350 13.65 5.18 7.37
CA PHE A 350 14.79 5.56 6.55
C PHE A 350 14.40 6.01 5.13
N ARG A 351 13.15 6.34 4.86
CA ARG A 351 12.64 6.64 3.50
C ARG A 351 13.32 7.82 2.80
N ASN A 352 14.07 8.64 3.55
CA ASN A 352 14.90 9.71 2.99
C ASN A 352 16.22 9.21 2.41
N PHE A 353 16.46 7.89 2.44
CA PHE A 353 17.61 7.19 1.90
C PHE A 353 17.15 6.13 0.89
N VAL A 354 18.07 5.69 0.06
CA VAL A 354 17.99 4.36 -0.55
C VAL A 354 18.29 3.36 0.54
N VAL A 355 17.30 2.52 0.88
CA VAL A 355 17.41 1.51 1.95
C VAL A 355 17.77 0.18 1.33
N THR A 356 18.88 -0.44 1.72
CA THR A 356 19.25 -1.79 1.28
C THR A 356 19.29 -2.72 2.48
N LEU A 357 18.40 -3.69 2.49
CA LEU A 357 18.37 -4.81 3.42
C LEU A 357 19.17 -5.97 2.81
N ASP A 358 20.44 -6.07 3.14
CA ASP A 358 21.26 -7.23 2.81
C ASP A 358 21.15 -8.25 3.95
N ILE A 359 20.05 -9.01 3.94
CA ILE A 359 19.76 -9.95 5.04
C ILE A 359 20.78 -11.10 5.06
N PRO A 360 21.14 -11.73 3.92
CA PRO A 360 22.21 -12.73 3.88
C PRO A 360 23.57 -12.18 4.36
N GLY A 361 23.95 -10.97 3.93
CA GLY A 361 25.17 -10.29 4.34
C GLY A 361 25.09 -9.66 5.74
N ARG A 362 23.91 -9.69 6.38
CA ARG A 362 23.65 -9.12 7.71
C ARG A 362 23.99 -7.64 7.82
N GLU A 363 23.64 -6.86 6.80
CA GLU A 363 23.93 -5.43 6.75
C GLU A 363 22.72 -4.64 6.24
N LEU A 364 22.28 -3.64 7.01
CA LEU A 364 21.43 -2.56 6.52
C LEU A 364 22.36 -1.48 5.97
N ARG A 365 22.18 -1.11 4.70
CA ARG A 365 22.88 -0.01 4.05
C ARG A 365 21.90 1.10 3.74
N LEU A 366 22.28 2.32 4.04
CA LEU A 366 21.54 3.53 3.72
C LEU A 366 22.41 4.40 2.82
N GLY A 367 21.95 4.72 1.64
CA GLY A 367 22.63 5.56 0.67
C GLY A 367 21.81 6.79 0.30
N PRO A 368 22.41 7.78 -0.38
CA PRO A 368 21.68 8.96 -0.82
C PRO A 368 20.65 8.59 -1.90
N LEU A 369 19.48 9.23 -1.84
CA LEU A 369 18.52 9.17 -2.95
C LEU A 369 19.10 9.88 -4.18
N PRO A 370 18.95 9.33 -5.39
CA PRO A 370 19.36 10.01 -6.61
C PRO A 370 18.67 11.37 -6.75
N PRO A 371 19.40 12.41 -7.19
CA PRO A 371 18.77 13.70 -7.43
C PRO A 371 17.78 13.59 -8.60
N ARG A 372 16.59 14.15 -8.42
CA ARG A 372 15.63 14.32 -9.51
C ARG A 372 16.03 15.54 -10.36
N PRO A 373 15.69 15.59 -11.64
CA PRO A 373 15.92 16.78 -12.47
C PRO A 373 15.30 18.04 -11.82
N GLY A 374 16.15 19.06 -11.61
CA GLY A 374 15.73 20.31 -10.99
C GLY A 374 15.79 20.36 -9.46
N ASP A 375 16.14 19.27 -8.78
CA ASP A 375 16.36 19.29 -7.34
C ASP A 375 17.82 19.68 -7.03
N ALA A 376 18.01 20.52 -5.99
CA ALA A 376 19.29 20.60 -5.32
C ALA A 376 19.54 19.26 -4.61
N ALA A 377 20.80 18.79 -4.58
CA ALA A 377 21.16 17.58 -3.83
C ALA A 377 20.74 17.73 -2.36
N ALA A 378 19.61 17.12 -1.99
CA ALA A 378 19.12 17.17 -0.64
C ALA A 378 19.86 16.13 0.20
N GLN A 379 20.45 16.55 1.32
CA GLN A 379 20.94 15.61 2.31
C GLN A 379 19.79 15.15 3.20
N PRO A 380 19.72 13.87 3.57
CA PRO A 380 18.72 13.39 4.52
C PRO A 380 18.89 14.10 5.87
N THR A 381 17.85 14.72 6.38
CA THR A 381 17.89 15.53 7.61
C THR A 381 17.05 14.98 8.75
N SER A 382 16.21 13.97 8.49
CA SER A 382 15.28 13.43 9.51
C SER A 382 15.00 11.94 9.31
N LEU A 383 14.64 11.26 10.41
CA LEU A 383 13.88 10.00 10.36
C LEU A 383 12.41 10.33 10.04
N SER A 384 11.77 9.45 9.30
CA SER A 384 10.32 9.47 9.23
C SER A 384 9.73 8.94 10.53
N THR A 385 8.97 9.75 11.23
CA THR A 385 8.16 9.30 12.36
C THR A 385 6.70 9.16 11.93
N ALA A 386 5.88 8.46 12.71
CA ALA A 386 4.46 8.26 12.41
C ALA A 386 3.69 9.57 12.12
N GLY A 387 4.16 10.71 12.63
CA GLY A 387 3.61 12.04 12.33
C GLY A 387 4.05 12.63 10.99
N ASP A 388 5.20 12.20 10.45
CA ASP A 388 5.78 12.73 9.20
C ASP A 388 5.15 12.13 7.95
N THR A 389 4.47 10.98 8.06
CA THR A 389 3.88 10.26 6.93
C THR A 389 2.96 11.14 6.11
N LEU A 390 2.18 12.00 6.75
CA LEU A 390 1.25 12.91 6.07
C LEU A 390 1.95 14.13 5.42
N ARG A 391 3.03 14.66 6.00
CA ARG A 391 3.72 15.85 5.44
C ARG A 391 4.56 15.51 4.21
N GLN A 392 5.30 14.41 4.23
CA GLN A 392 6.12 14.00 3.08
C GLN A 392 5.26 13.51 1.92
N THR A 393 4.09 12.89 2.18
CA THR A 393 3.15 12.50 1.12
C THR A 393 2.73 13.69 0.26
N ARG A 394 2.61 14.90 0.81
CA ARG A 394 2.22 16.10 0.02
C ARG A 394 3.33 16.65 -0.86
N ALA A 395 4.57 16.65 -0.42
CA ALA A 395 5.70 17.06 -1.25
C ALA A 395 5.97 16.03 -2.36
N ASP A 396 5.81 14.74 -2.05
CA ASP A 396 5.93 13.65 -3.03
C ASP A 396 4.74 13.64 -4.00
N GLN A 397 3.52 13.98 -3.55
CA GLN A 397 2.30 14.08 -4.36
C GLN A 397 2.33 15.15 -5.46
N ALA A 398 3.30 16.05 -5.42
CA ALA A 398 3.49 17.05 -6.48
C ALA A 398 4.20 16.49 -7.73
N ARG A 399 4.68 15.24 -7.71
CA ARG A 399 5.54 14.68 -8.77
C ARG A 399 5.17 13.24 -9.10
N ASP A 400 5.46 12.85 -10.32
CA ASP A 400 5.42 11.45 -10.74
C ASP A 400 6.72 10.74 -10.37
N ARG A 401 6.67 9.40 -10.32
CA ARG A 401 7.83 8.52 -10.18
C ARG A 401 8.95 8.94 -11.12
N TYR A 402 10.16 8.99 -10.59
CA TYR A 402 11.36 9.20 -11.38
C TYR A 402 12.27 7.97 -11.28
N ILE A 403 12.69 7.44 -12.41
CA ILE A 403 13.67 6.37 -12.48
C ILE A 403 15.00 7.00 -12.88
N ALA A 404 15.92 7.07 -11.94
CA ALA A 404 17.27 7.59 -12.19
C ALA A 404 18.03 6.65 -13.15
N PRO A 405 18.97 7.15 -13.97
CA PRO A 405 19.72 6.31 -14.90
C PRO A 405 20.43 5.12 -14.25
N GLU A 406 20.94 5.27 -13.04
CA GLU A 406 21.54 4.22 -12.22
C GLU A 406 20.52 3.20 -11.68
N MET A 407 19.24 3.54 -11.67
CA MET A 407 18.12 2.68 -11.23
C MET A 407 17.33 2.09 -12.40
N LYS A 408 17.84 2.11 -13.62
CA LYS A 408 17.16 1.60 -14.82
C LYS A 408 16.69 0.14 -14.73
N ASP A 409 17.36 -0.67 -13.89
CA ASP A 409 17.05 -2.08 -13.68
C ASP A 409 16.19 -2.33 -12.43
N TRP A 410 15.75 -1.25 -11.76
CA TRP A 410 14.85 -1.33 -10.63
C TRP A 410 13.41 -1.53 -11.10
N GLU A 411 12.65 -2.31 -10.32
CA GLU A 411 11.26 -2.61 -10.62
C GLU A 411 10.33 -1.61 -9.93
N PRO A 412 9.36 -1.04 -10.64
CA PRO A 412 8.32 -0.25 -10.03
C PRO A 412 7.38 -1.13 -9.21
N ILE A 413 7.03 -0.65 -8.02
CA ILE A 413 6.05 -1.28 -7.15
C ILE A 413 4.87 -0.35 -6.89
N PHE A 414 3.79 -0.91 -6.36
CA PHE A 414 2.70 -0.18 -5.76
C PHE A 414 3.02 0.11 -4.30
N ARG A 415 2.49 1.20 -3.77
CA ARG A 415 2.69 1.56 -2.38
C ARG A 415 1.43 2.15 -1.76
N TRP A 416 1.10 1.68 -0.57
CA TRP A 416 0.10 2.27 0.30
C TRP A 416 0.77 2.64 1.61
N GLU A 417 0.91 3.93 1.89
CA GLU A 417 1.67 4.43 3.05
C GLU A 417 3.07 3.81 3.13
N HIS A 418 3.34 2.97 4.14
CA HIS A 418 4.60 2.23 4.31
C HIS A 418 4.61 0.86 3.61
N PHE A 419 3.45 0.31 3.26
CA PHE A 419 3.36 -1.01 2.63
C PHE A 419 3.94 -1.02 1.23
N LEU A 420 4.88 -1.91 1.00
CA LEU A 420 5.49 -2.19 -0.29
C LEU A 420 4.74 -3.35 -0.95
N ILE A 421 4.10 -3.07 -2.07
CA ILE A 421 3.16 -3.97 -2.72
C ILE A 421 3.71 -4.35 -4.09
N PHE A 422 4.03 -5.62 -4.25
CA PHE A 422 4.65 -6.17 -5.45
C PHE A 422 3.60 -6.69 -6.43
N PRO A 423 3.65 -6.27 -7.71
CA PRO A 423 2.97 -6.99 -8.76
C PRO A 423 3.55 -8.41 -8.85
N THR A 424 2.71 -9.42 -8.67
CA THR A 424 3.12 -10.81 -8.50
C THR A 424 2.33 -11.71 -9.43
N VAL A 425 3.05 -12.52 -10.20
CA VAL A 425 2.44 -13.58 -11.05
C VAL A 425 2.27 -14.82 -10.20
N ILE A 426 1.05 -15.38 -10.16
CA ILE A 426 0.73 -16.63 -9.48
C ILE A 426 0.28 -17.69 -10.51
N GLY A 427 1.09 -18.73 -10.69
CA GLY A 427 0.78 -19.78 -11.68
C GLY A 427 0.48 -19.20 -13.07
N ASN A 428 -0.75 -19.42 -13.55
CA ASN A 428 -1.27 -18.89 -14.82
C ASN A 428 -2.42 -17.89 -14.60
N ALA A 429 -2.65 -17.44 -13.35
CA ALA A 429 -3.68 -16.45 -13.04
C ALA A 429 -3.26 -15.04 -13.49
N PRO A 430 -4.20 -14.11 -13.58
CA PRO A 430 -3.90 -12.69 -13.72
C PRO A 430 -2.93 -12.22 -12.64
N LEU A 431 -2.16 -11.17 -12.95
CA LEU A 431 -1.27 -10.55 -11.98
C LEU A 431 -2.04 -10.13 -10.73
N LYS A 432 -1.48 -10.43 -9.57
CA LYS A 432 -2.04 -10.11 -8.25
C LYS A 432 -1.07 -9.24 -7.45
N LEU A 433 -1.55 -8.66 -6.38
CA LEU A 433 -0.75 -7.83 -5.50
C LEU A 433 -0.35 -8.59 -4.23
N PHE A 434 0.95 -8.60 -3.93
CA PHE A 434 1.50 -9.20 -2.72
C PHE A 434 2.27 -8.16 -1.92
N MET A 435 2.04 -8.10 -0.63
CA MET A 435 2.76 -7.20 0.28
C MET A 435 4.07 -7.86 0.74
N MET A 436 5.15 -7.10 0.76
CA MET A 436 6.41 -7.50 1.40
C MET A 436 6.28 -7.33 2.92
N ASP A 437 6.54 -8.41 3.66
CA ASP A 437 6.39 -8.41 5.11
C ASP A 437 7.52 -9.21 5.78
N THR A 438 8.57 -8.50 6.24
CA THR A 438 9.69 -9.13 6.96
C THR A 438 9.35 -9.52 8.39
N GLY A 439 8.23 -9.02 8.95
CA GLY A 439 7.67 -9.46 10.24
C GLY A 439 6.81 -10.72 10.14
N ALA A 440 6.38 -11.09 8.92
CA ALA A 440 5.61 -12.30 8.73
C ALA A 440 6.51 -13.55 8.75
N SER A 441 6.28 -14.43 9.72
CA SER A 441 7.05 -15.68 9.88
C SER A 441 6.86 -16.67 8.72
N GLN A 442 5.83 -16.51 7.90
CA GLN A 442 5.56 -17.28 6.69
C GLN A 442 4.89 -16.43 5.62
N GLY A 443 5.06 -16.82 4.35
CA GLY A 443 4.25 -16.27 3.26
C GLY A 443 2.81 -16.79 3.33
N MET A 444 1.87 -15.99 2.81
CA MET A 444 0.46 -16.40 2.71
C MET A 444 -0.14 -15.98 1.37
N ILE A 445 -1.22 -16.63 1.00
CA ILE A 445 -2.05 -16.31 -0.15
C ILE A 445 -3.52 -16.25 0.26
N SER A 446 -4.30 -15.32 -0.28
CA SER A 446 -5.73 -15.25 0.01
C SER A 446 -6.45 -16.49 -0.54
N PRO A 447 -7.52 -16.98 0.11
CA PRO A 447 -8.26 -18.14 -0.36
C PRO A 447 -8.85 -17.94 -1.77
N ALA A 448 -9.19 -16.71 -2.14
CA ALA A 448 -9.68 -16.39 -3.47
C ALA A 448 -8.58 -16.59 -4.53
N ALA A 449 -7.42 -15.99 -4.33
CA ALA A 449 -6.29 -16.12 -5.25
C ALA A 449 -5.73 -17.56 -5.32
N ALA A 450 -5.69 -18.27 -4.19
CA ALA A 450 -5.22 -19.65 -4.13
C ALA A 450 -6.08 -20.59 -4.99
N ARG A 451 -7.42 -20.47 -4.89
CA ARG A 451 -8.35 -21.32 -5.67
C ARG A 451 -8.27 -21.10 -7.18
N GLU A 452 -7.70 -19.98 -7.64
CA GLU A 452 -7.47 -19.77 -9.08
C GLU A 452 -6.33 -20.65 -9.64
N VAL A 453 -5.42 -21.13 -8.78
CA VAL A 453 -4.18 -21.79 -9.23
C VAL A 453 -3.91 -23.16 -8.62
N THR A 454 -4.54 -23.50 -7.49
CA THR A 454 -4.31 -24.77 -6.79
C THR A 454 -5.51 -25.18 -5.94
N HIS A 455 -5.45 -26.43 -5.43
CA HIS A 455 -6.42 -26.89 -4.45
C HIS A 455 -6.14 -26.29 -3.06
N VAL A 456 -7.21 -25.98 -2.32
CA VAL A 456 -7.16 -25.38 -0.98
C VAL A 456 -7.95 -26.25 -0.02
N SER A 457 -7.30 -26.71 1.05
CA SER A 457 -7.89 -27.55 2.09
C SER A 457 -7.92 -26.86 3.45
N GLY A 458 -8.82 -27.29 4.33
CA GLY A 458 -8.86 -26.78 5.70
C GLY A 458 -7.72 -27.34 6.55
N ASP A 459 -7.13 -26.51 7.40
CA ASP A 459 -6.17 -26.92 8.42
C ASP A 459 -6.63 -26.43 9.81
N SER A 460 -6.99 -27.37 10.65
CA SER A 460 -7.40 -27.09 12.03
C SER A 460 -6.21 -27.11 13.03
N SER A 461 -5.03 -27.48 12.56
CA SER A 461 -3.83 -27.60 13.41
C SER A 461 -2.95 -26.37 13.41
N THR A 462 -3.03 -25.54 12.36
CA THR A 462 -2.23 -24.32 12.23
C THR A 462 -2.96 -23.11 12.81
N HIS A 463 -2.28 -22.41 13.69
CA HIS A 463 -2.73 -21.18 14.31
C HIS A 463 -1.90 -20.00 13.79
N VAL A 464 -2.56 -19.00 13.24
CA VAL A 464 -1.93 -17.74 12.81
C VAL A 464 -2.30 -16.67 13.81
N LYS A 465 -1.28 -16.04 14.41
CA LYS A 465 -1.44 -14.95 15.37
C LYS A 465 -0.70 -13.74 14.87
N GLY A 466 -1.40 -12.63 14.81
CA GLY A 466 -0.84 -11.33 14.44
C GLY A 466 -1.14 -10.26 15.49
N PHE A 467 -0.87 -9.01 15.14
CA PHE A 467 -1.02 -7.86 16.03
C PHE A 467 -2.46 -7.68 16.54
N SER A 468 -3.46 -7.92 15.70
CA SER A 468 -4.89 -7.85 16.06
C SER A 468 -5.46 -9.21 16.49
N GLY A 469 -4.64 -10.10 17.02
CA GLY A 469 -5.06 -11.37 17.62
C GLY A 469 -4.91 -12.58 16.68
N GLU A 470 -5.71 -13.61 16.93
CA GLU A 470 -5.66 -14.87 16.19
C GLU A 470 -6.61 -14.84 14.99
N VAL A 471 -6.18 -15.46 13.88
CA VAL A 471 -7.01 -15.69 12.69
C VAL A 471 -7.85 -16.94 12.92
N LYS A 472 -9.18 -16.82 12.77
CA LYS A 472 -10.14 -17.90 13.10
C LYS A 472 -10.14 -19.07 12.13
N SER A 473 -9.80 -18.84 10.87
CA SER A 473 -9.87 -19.86 9.83
C SER A 473 -8.59 -19.84 8.99
N VAL A 474 -7.82 -20.88 9.11
CA VAL A 474 -6.59 -21.09 8.33
C VAL A 474 -6.82 -22.27 7.37
N LEU A 475 -6.41 -22.07 6.14
CA LEU A 475 -6.43 -23.04 5.07
C LEU A 475 -5.00 -23.27 4.56
N ILE A 476 -4.78 -24.33 3.83
CA ILE A 476 -3.51 -24.63 3.15
C ILE A 476 -3.76 -24.71 1.65
N ALA A 477 -2.97 -23.97 0.89
CA ALA A 477 -2.87 -24.06 -0.56
C ALA A 477 -1.76 -25.06 -0.91
N ASP A 478 -2.06 -26.11 -1.69
CA ASP A 478 -1.19 -27.27 -1.85
C ASP A 478 0.17 -26.90 -2.45
N LYS A 479 0.18 -26.31 -3.63
CA LYS A 479 1.41 -25.88 -4.30
C LYS A 479 1.20 -24.55 -5.01
N VAL A 480 1.94 -23.55 -4.59
CA VAL A 480 1.85 -22.19 -5.13
C VAL A 480 3.19 -21.78 -5.73
N SER A 481 3.18 -21.33 -6.99
CA SER A 481 4.33 -20.68 -7.63
C SER A 481 4.04 -19.19 -7.73
N ILE A 482 4.87 -18.37 -7.11
CA ILE A 482 4.82 -16.90 -7.22
C ILE A 482 6.08 -16.40 -7.93
N THR A 483 5.92 -15.31 -8.71
CA THR A 483 7.05 -14.59 -9.31
C THR A 483 6.85 -13.10 -9.08
N PHE A 484 7.79 -12.48 -8.40
CA PHE A 484 7.82 -11.04 -8.09
C PHE A 484 9.24 -10.50 -8.26
N ALA A 485 9.40 -9.28 -8.73
CA ALA A 485 10.71 -8.62 -8.90
C ALA A 485 11.79 -9.58 -9.48
N ARG A 486 11.45 -10.36 -10.49
CA ARG A 486 12.31 -11.39 -11.16
C ARG A 486 12.70 -12.59 -10.29
N VAL A 487 12.20 -12.66 -9.06
CA VAL A 487 12.39 -13.82 -8.18
C VAL A 487 11.22 -14.78 -8.32
N ARG A 488 11.50 -16.06 -8.55
CA ARG A 488 10.49 -17.11 -8.56
C ARG A 488 10.63 -17.99 -7.33
N GLN A 489 9.52 -18.15 -6.63
CA GLN A 489 9.41 -19.04 -5.48
C GLN A 489 8.34 -20.11 -5.73
N ILE A 490 8.59 -21.32 -5.26
CA ILE A 490 7.61 -22.41 -5.23
C ILE A 490 7.48 -22.83 -3.76
N THR A 491 6.26 -22.84 -3.26
CA THR A 491 5.96 -23.22 -1.87
C THR A 491 4.94 -24.35 -1.88
N ASP A 492 5.25 -25.45 -1.22
CA ASP A 492 4.32 -26.54 -0.95
C ASP A 492 3.65 -26.26 0.41
N GLY A 493 2.33 -26.28 0.47
CA GLY A 493 1.58 -26.03 1.70
C GLY A 493 1.63 -24.55 2.17
N MET A 494 1.38 -23.59 1.25
CA MET A 494 1.34 -22.17 1.61
C MET A 494 0.11 -21.85 2.47
N LEU A 495 0.30 -21.07 3.55
CA LEU A 495 -0.80 -20.60 4.38
C LEU A 495 -1.81 -19.80 3.57
N SER A 496 -3.10 -20.03 3.85
CA SER A 496 -4.17 -19.31 3.19
C SER A 496 -5.24 -18.90 4.21
N TYR A 497 -5.46 -17.61 4.36
CA TYR A 497 -6.47 -17.03 5.24
C TYR A 497 -7.00 -15.72 4.71
N ASP A 498 -8.14 -15.29 5.26
CA ASP A 498 -8.79 -14.05 4.86
C ASP A 498 -8.01 -12.83 5.36
N ASN A 499 -7.69 -11.93 4.46
CA ASN A 499 -7.02 -10.65 4.71
C ASN A 499 -7.85 -9.45 4.24
N THR A 500 -9.17 -9.58 4.21
CA THR A 500 -10.12 -8.55 3.75
C THR A 500 -9.93 -7.21 4.48
N MET A 501 -9.48 -7.22 5.73
CA MET A 501 -9.18 -5.98 6.47
C MET A 501 -8.11 -5.15 5.77
N LEU A 502 -7.04 -5.79 5.29
CA LEU A 502 -5.99 -5.10 4.53
C LEU A 502 -6.54 -4.54 3.20
N ALA A 503 -7.38 -5.32 2.50
CA ALA A 503 -8.04 -4.89 1.28
C ALA A 503 -8.98 -3.68 1.51
N ARG A 504 -9.67 -3.62 2.64
CA ARG A 504 -10.51 -2.45 3.02
C ARG A 504 -9.66 -1.21 3.28
N THR A 505 -8.50 -1.36 3.90
CA THR A 505 -7.57 -0.27 4.20
C THR A 505 -6.94 0.28 2.92
N THR A 506 -6.41 -0.59 2.07
CA THR A 506 -5.69 -0.20 0.83
C THR A 506 -6.62 0.17 -0.33
N GLY A 507 -7.88 -0.24 -0.28
CA GLY A 507 -8.85 -0.08 -1.37
C GLY A 507 -8.65 -1.07 -2.53
N VAL A 508 -7.67 -1.98 -2.42
CA VAL A 508 -7.42 -3.07 -3.39
C VAL A 508 -7.15 -4.38 -2.65
N GLU A 509 -7.44 -5.52 -3.27
CA GLU A 509 -7.11 -6.81 -2.69
C GLU A 509 -5.59 -7.00 -2.67
N ILE A 510 -5.04 -7.25 -1.50
CA ILE A 510 -3.69 -7.76 -1.33
C ILE A 510 -3.81 -9.27 -1.26
N SER A 511 -3.50 -9.93 -2.36
CA SER A 511 -3.76 -11.37 -2.54
C SER A 511 -2.77 -12.26 -1.80
N GLY A 512 -1.72 -11.68 -1.19
CA GLY A 512 -0.78 -12.47 -0.38
C GLY A 512 0.28 -11.62 0.30
N LEU A 513 1.10 -12.30 1.13
CA LEU A 513 2.29 -11.75 1.77
C LEU A 513 3.52 -12.53 1.33
N ILE A 514 4.59 -11.80 1.03
CA ILE A 514 5.93 -12.37 0.84
C ILE A 514 6.62 -12.28 2.21
N GLY A 515 6.65 -13.41 2.93
CA GLY A 515 7.14 -13.45 4.30
C GLY A 515 8.66 -13.60 4.41
N PHE A 516 9.15 -13.51 5.64
CA PHE A 516 10.56 -13.54 5.99
C PHE A 516 11.32 -14.77 5.45
N PRO A 517 10.78 -16.00 5.43
CA PRO A 517 11.50 -17.16 4.89
C PRO A 517 11.98 -17.00 3.45
N THR A 518 11.26 -16.22 2.64
CA THR A 518 11.67 -15.85 1.28
C THR A 518 12.62 -14.66 1.30
N LEU A 519 12.27 -13.62 2.06
CA LEU A 519 12.99 -12.35 2.06
C LEU A 519 14.38 -12.45 2.68
N ARG A 520 14.60 -13.35 3.65
CA ARG A 520 15.91 -13.55 4.30
C ARG A 520 17.02 -14.04 3.36
N GLU A 521 16.66 -14.54 2.17
CA GLU A 521 17.61 -15.00 1.16
C GLU A 521 17.93 -13.94 0.11
N LEU A 522 17.36 -12.73 0.26
CA LEU A 522 17.42 -11.69 -0.74
C LEU A 522 18.16 -10.46 -0.23
N ILE A 523 18.81 -9.76 -1.16
CA ILE A 523 19.26 -8.39 -0.99
C ILE A 523 18.19 -7.51 -1.61
N ILE A 524 17.58 -6.64 -0.80
CA ILE A 524 16.43 -5.84 -1.21
C ILE A 524 16.77 -4.37 -1.04
N SER A 525 16.87 -3.64 -2.14
CA SER A 525 17.07 -2.19 -2.14
C SER A 525 15.75 -1.49 -2.45
N ILE A 526 15.42 -0.45 -1.69
CA ILE A 526 14.12 0.23 -1.71
C ILE A 526 14.34 1.73 -1.86
N ASP A 527 13.70 2.35 -2.82
CA ASP A 527 13.47 3.79 -2.90
C ASP A 527 11.99 4.06 -2.59
N TYR A 528 11.71 4.46 -1.35
CA TYR A 528 10.35 4.81 -0.91
C TYR A 528 9.82 6.08 -1.58
N ARG A 529 10.70 6.99 -2.00
CA ARG A 529 10.32 8.25 -2.64
C ARG A 529 9.71 8.01 -4.02
N ASP A 530 10.33 7.09 -4.79
CA ASP A 530 9.94 6.83 -6.17
C ASP A 530 9.23 5.48 -6.35
N ASN A 531 8.94 4.75 -5.24
CA ASN A 531 8.30 3.43 -5.25
C ASN A 531 9.02 2.44 -6.16
N LEU A 532 10.33 2.33 -5.98
CA LEU A 532 11.19 1.45 -6.74
C LEU A 532 11.86 0.43 -5.82
N VAL A 533 12.03 -0.79 -6.32
CA VAL A 533 12.78 -1.83 -5.64
C VAL A 533 13.77 -2.49 -6.58
N HIS A 534 14.87 -2.94 -6.00
CA HIS A 534 15.82 -3.82 -6.67
C HIS A 534 16.06 -5.04 -5.79
N VAL A 535 15.70 -6.22 -6.29
CA VAL A 535 15.80 -7.47 -5.55
C VAL A 535 16.84 -8.35 -6.22
N VAL A 536 17.79 -8.82 -5.41
CA VAL A 536 18.88 -9.70 -5.88
C VAL A 536 18.90 -10.95 -5.01
N TYR A 537 18.91 -12.10 -5.65
CA TYR A 537 19.27 -13.35 -5.04
C TYR A 537 20.76 -13.62 -5.33
N ASP A 538 21.60 -13.67 -4.29
CA ASP A 538 23.01 -14.03 -4.44
C ASP A 538 23.24 -15.47 -3.97
N PRO A 539 23.44 -16.41 -4.91
CA PRO A 539 23.62 -17.83 -4.55
C PRO A 539 24.92 -18.10 -3.76
N LYS A 540 25.86 -17.15 -3.70
CA LYS A 540 27.08 -17.27 -2.88
C LYS A 540 26.82 -16.96 -1.40
N HIS A 541 25.80 -16.18 -1.12
CA HIS A 541 25.31 -15.87 0.21
C HIS A 541 23.96 -16.53 0.50
N GLY A 542 23.29 -16.97 -0.55
CA GLY A 542 22.06 -17.74 -0.45
C GLY A 542 22.35 -19.17 0.05
N PHE A 543 21.45 -19.68 0.85
CA PHE A 543 21.58 -20.97 1.51
C PHE A 543 21.16 -22.07 0.56
N HIS A 544 22.06 -23.04 0.34
CA HIS A 544 21.73 -24.23 -0.38
C HIS A 544 20.75 -25.06 0.47
N THR A 545 19.48 -25.07 0.09
CA THR A 545 18.56 -26.12 0.53
C THR A 545 18.96 -27.40 -0.20
N HIS A 546 19.51 -28.36 0.53
CA HIS A 546 19.69 -29.73 0.07
C HIS A 546 18.34 -30.44 0.05
#